data_ce6ff0efb7381bc3735df078b0922955
#
_entry.id   ce6ff0efb7381bc3735df078b0922955
#
_cell.length_a   1.000
_cell.length_b   1.000
_cell.length_c   1.000
_cell.angle_alpha   90.00
_cell.angle_beta   90.00
_cell.angle_gamma   90.00
#
_symmetry.space_group_name_H-M   'P 1'
#
loop_
_entity.id
_entity.type
_entity.pdbx_description
1 polymer ?
#
loop_
_entity_poly.entity_id
_entity_poly.type
_entity_poly.pdbx_seq_one_letter_code
_entity_poly.pdbx_strand_id
1 'polypeptide(L)'
;MKNIIKLIVSILICQLAGVVGSIFTAPAIKTWYVSLNKPYFSPPNWIFAPVWTVLFLLMGISLYLVWAKNWHIEVKAGEAERKTWNPISRKLLTGSWREENAVLIFVLQLILNVLWSVIFFGLKSPGLAFFEILMLWFAILYTIVNFYRISKFASFLLLPYILWVTFATVLNFAVWRLN
;
A
#
# COMPACT_ATOMS: atom_id res chain seq x y z
N MET A 1 -20.69 -14.74 -6.28
CA MET A 1 -19.50 -15.52 -5.93
C MET A 1 -18.20 -14.85 -6.38
N LYS A 2 -17.99 -14.48 -7.65
CA LYS A 2 -16.71 -13.89 -8.14
C LYS A 2 -16.24 -12.62 -7.40
N ASN A 3 -17.13 -11.74 -6.96
CA ASN A 3 -16.78 -10.51 -6.25
C ASN A 3 -16.28 -10.75 -4.81
N ILE A 4 -16.85 -11.74 -4.10
CA ILE A 4 -16.42 -12.10 -2.75
C ILE A 4 -15.02 -12.68 -2.78
N ILE A 5 -14.71 -13.53 -3.76
CA ILE A 5 -13.37 -14.11 -3.92
C ILE A 5 -12.34 -13.01 -4.14
N LYS A 6 -12.63 -12.01 -5.00
CA LYS A 6 -11.73 -10.87 -5.23
C LYS A 6 -11.49 -10.05 -3.97
N LEU A 7 -12.53 -9.82 -3.17
CA LEU A 7 -12.39 -9.11 -1.89
C LEU A 7 -11.47 -9.87 -0.93
N ILE A 8 -11.72 -11.17 -0.76
CA ILE A 8 -10.90 -12.02 0.12
C ILE A 8 -9.44 -12.03 -0.37
N VAL A 9 -9.20 -12.23 -1.66
CA VAL A 9 -7.85 -12.24 -2.25
C VAL A 9 -7.14 -10.91 -2.05
N SER A 10 -7.81 -9.78 -2.29
CA SER A 10 -7.23 -8.44 -2.10
C SER A 10 -6.83 -8.19 -0.65
N ILE A 11 -7.68 -8.58 0.31
CA ILE A 11 -7.39 -8.46 1.74
C ILE A 11 -6.23 -9.38 2.12
N LEU A 12 -6.24 -10.63 1.66
CA LEU A 12 -5.19 -11.59 1.98
C LEU A 12 -3.82 -11.14 1.45
N ILE A 13 -3.74 -10.61 0.22
CA ILE A 13 -2.48 -10.08 -0.35
C ILE A 13 -1.93 -8.97 0.55
N CYS A 14 -2.74 -8.01 0.96
CA CYS A 14 -2.30 -6.92 1.81
C CYS A 14 -1.91 -7.40 3.21
N GLN A 15 -2.68 -8.27 3.84
CA GLN A 15 -2.35 -8.82 5.15
C GLN A 15 -1.06 -9.67 5.12
N LEU A 16 -0.85 -10.45 4.06
CA LEU A 16 0.38 -11.22 3.87
C LEU A 16 1.61 -10.32 3.77
N ALA A 17 1.52 -9.16 3.11
CA ALA A 17 2.60 -8.18 3.11
C ALA A 17 2.93 -7.70 4.53
N GLY A 18 1.90 -7.46 5.36
CA GLY A 18 2.08 -7.13 6.78
C GLY A 18 2.73 -8.26 7.58
N VAL A 19 2.32 -9.50 7.34
CA VAL A 19 2.93 -10.69 7.97
C VAL A 19 4.41 -10.81 7.59
N VAL A 20 4.76 -10.65 6.31
CA VAL A 20 6.15 -10.68 5.83
C VAL A 20 6.98 -9.58 6.50
N GLY A 21 6.48 -8.33 6.56
CA GLY A 21 7.14 -7.24 7.27
C GLY A 21 7.33 -7.53 8.76
N SER A 22 6.36 -8.19 9.40
CA SER A 22 6.40 -8.51 10.83
C SER A 22 7.49 -9.51 11.19
N ILE A 23 7.95 -10.35 10.27
CA ILE A 23 9.07 -11.30 10.48
C ILE A 23 10.34 -10.53 10.90
N PHE A 24 10.58 -9.37 10.32
CA PHE A 24 11.72 -8.51 10.66
C PHE A 24 11.44 -7.61 11.85
N THR A 25 10.21 -7.10 11.95
CA THR A 25 9.80 -6.12 12.95
C THR A 25 9.66 -6.74 14.34
N ALA A 26 8.98 -7.87 14.49
CA ALA A 26 8.62 -8.43 15.78
C ALA A 26 9.82 -8.80 16.66
N PRO A 27 10.88 -9.46 16.17
CA PRO A 27 12.08 -9.72 16.99
C PRO A 27 12.87 -8.45 17.28
N ALA A 28 12.97 -7.53 16.31
CA ALA A 28 13.76 -6.31 16.47
C ALA A 28 13.13 -5.32 17.46
N ILE A 29 11.80 -5.25 17.55
CA ILE A 29 11.11 -4.40 18.55
C ILE A 29 11.49 -4.78 19.97
N LYS A 30 11.68 -6.07 20.25
CA LYS A 30 11.98 -6.57 21.61
C LYS A 30 13.45 -6.46 21.98
N THR A 31 14.33 -6.30 21.01
CA THR A 31 15.78 -6.30 21.20
C THR A 31 16.41 -4.97 20.82
N TRP A 32 16.66 -4.77 19.55
CA TRP A 32 17.38 -3.61 19.03
C TRP A 32 16.59 -2.30 19.17
N TYR A 33 15.28 -2.29 18.83
CA TYR A 33 14.49 -1.06 18.86
C TYR A 33 14.30 -0.47 20.25
N VAL A 34 14.34 -1.33 21.30
CA VAL A 34 14.27 -0.86 22.71
C VAL A 34 15.53 -0.11 23.12
N SER A 35 16.70 -0.43 22.54
CA SER A 35 17.98 0.22 22.88
C SER A 35 18.19 1.55 22.17
N LEU A 36 17.36 1.90 21.19
CA LEU A 36 17.47 3.17 20.47
C LEU A 36 17.00 4.36 21.33
N ASN A 37 17.68 5.49 21.17
CA ASN A 37 17.18 6.78 21.63
C ASN A 37 15.97 7.19 20.79
N LYS A 38 14.84 7.45 21.43
CA LYS A 38 13.58 7.77 20.74
C LYS A 38 13.13 9.16 21.10
N PRO A 39 12.48 9.88 20.15
CA PRO A 39 11.89 11.17 20.47
C PRO A 39 10.72 11.00 21.47
N TYR A 40 10.41 12.05 22.20
CA TYR A 40 9.35 12.07 23.22
C TYR A 40 7.96 11.70 22.68
N PHE A 41 7.72 11.95 21.38
CA PHE A 41 6.45 11.65 20.72
C PHE A 41 6.39 10.21 20.17
N SER A 42 7.38 9.35 20.45
CA SER A 42 7.36 7.96 20.01
C SER A 42 6.20 7.20 20.66
N PRO A 43 5.33 6.56 19.89
CA PRO A 43 4.20 5.84 20.44
C PRO A 43 4.65 4.57 21.16
N PRO A 44 3.88 4.04 22.11
CA PRO A 44 4.13 2.74 22.70
C PRO A 44 4.18 1.62 21.64
N ASN A 45 5.10 0.68 21.81
CA ASN A 45 5.37 -0.38 20.82
C ASN A 45 4.14 -1.23 20.46
N TRP A 46 3.20 -1.40 21.39
CA TRP A 46 1.99 -2.20 21.14
C TRP A 46 1.03 -1.57 20.11
N ILE A 47 1.10 -0.25 19.87
CA ILE A 47 0.23 0.46 18.92
C ILE A 47 0.54 0.05 17.47
N PHE A 48 1.79 -0.30 17.15
CA PHE A 48 2.17 -0.59 15.77
C PHE A 48 1.38 -1.76 15.17
N ALA A 49 1.23 -2.87 15.90
CA ALA A 49 0.55 -4.05 15.37
C ALA A 49 -0.93 -3.80 15.00
N PRO A 50 -1.80 -3.29 15.90
CA PRO A 50 -3.19 -3.03 15.54
C PRO A 50 -3.35 -1.97 14.45
N VAL A 51 -2.54 -0.90 14.45
CA VAL A 51 -2.61 0.14 13.41
C VAL A 51 -2.29 -0.46 12.05
N TRP A 52 -1.18 -1.18 11.90
CA TRP A 52 -0.81 -1.81 10.63
C TRP A 52 -1.85 -2.83 10.15
N THR A 53 -2.43 -3.63 11.06
CA THR A 53 -3.50 -4.57 10.72
C THR A 53 -4.69 -3.86 10.10
N VAL A 54 -5.14 -2.74 10.69
CA VAL A 54 -6.25 -1.94 10.16
C VAL A 54 -5.87 -1.30 8.83
N LEU A 55 -4.66 -0.75 8.70
CA LEU A 55 -4.20 -0.13 7.46
C LEU A 55 -4.14 -1.14 6.30
N PHE A 56 -3.58 -2.32 6.52
CA PHE A 56 -3.57 -3.38 5.49
C PHE A 56 -4.98 -3.87 5.13
N LEU A 57 -5.92 -3.88 6.08
CA LEU A 57 -7.32 -4.17 5.79
C LEU A 57 -7.94 -3.10 4.86
N LEU A 58 -7.75 -1.82 5.19
CA LEU A 58 -8.25 -0.71 4.37
C LEU A 58 -7.62 -0.71 2.97
N MET A 59 -6.32 -1.01 2.87
CA MET A 59 -5.61 -1.17 1.60
C MET A 59 -6.20 -2.31 0.77
N GLY A 60 -6.50 -3.46 1.39
CA GLY A 60 -7.12 -4.60 0.72
C GLY A 60 -8.52 -4.28 0.20
N ILE A 61 -9.34 -3.58 0.98
CA ILE A 61 -10.67 -3.12 0.53
C ILE A 61 -10.53 -2.10 -0.61
N SER A 62 -9.58 -1.17 -0.50
CA SER A 62 -9.29 -0.18 -1.54
C SER A 62 -8.90 -0.83 -2.86
N LEU A 63 -7.98 -1.80 -2.82
CA LEU A 63 -7.57 -2.58 -3.98
C LEU A 63 -8.75 -3.33 -4.61
N TYR A 64 -9.58 -3.98 -3.80
CA TYR A 64 -10.79 -4.67 -4.28
C TYR A 64 -11.72 -3.73 -5.04
N LEU A 65 -11.99 -2.53 -4.53
CA LEU A 65 -12.89 -1.58 -5.15
C LEU A 65 -12.41 -1.14 -6.55
N VAL A 66 -11.11 -0.98 -6.72
CA VAL A 66 -10.50 -0.67 -8.02
C VAL A 66 -10.56 -1.90 -8.92
N TRP A 67 -10.18 -3.08 -8.44
CA TRP A 67 -10.20 -4.33 -9.21
C TRP A 67 -11.60 -4.77 -9.62
N ALA A 68 -12.60 -4.59 -8.76
CA ALA A 68 -13.99 -4.91 -9.08
C ALA A 68 -14.55 -3.99 -10.17
N LYS A 69 -14.19 -2.71 -10.16
CA LYS A 69 -14.64 -1.73 -11.16
C LYS A 69 -14.05 -2.01 -12.53
N ASN A 70 -12.77 -2.40 -12.60
CA ASN A 70 -12.10 -2.81 -13.83
C ASN A 70 -12.83 -3.96 -14.53
N TRP A 71 -13.23 -4.98 -13.75
CA TRP A 71 -13.98 -6.11 -14.29
C TRP A 71 -15.30 -5.73 -14.99
N HIS A 72 -16.02 -4.76 -14.42
CA HIS A 72 -17.28 -4.29 -15.05
C HIS A 72 -17.03 -3.53 -16.36
N ILE A 73 -15.90 -2.82 -16.47
CA ILE A 73 -15.51 -2.11 -17.67
C ILE A 73 -15.08 -3.11 -18.75
N GLU A 74 -14.28 -4.12 -18.41
CA GLU A 74 -13.86 -5.18 -19.34
C GLU A 74 -15.03 -5.99 -19.88
N VAL A 75 -16.02 -6.33 -19.07
CA VAL A 75 -17.22 -7.05 -19.50
C VAL A 75 -18.03 -6.22 -20.50
N LYS A 76 -18.25 -4.93 -20.20
CA LYS A 76 -18.96 -4.02 -21.11
C LYS A 76 -18.20 -3.80 -22.42
N ALA A 77 -16.87 -3.73 -22.36
CA ALA A 77 -16.01 -3.60 -23.53
C ALA A 77 -16.05 -4.85 -24.40
N GLY A 78 -16.03 -6.06 -23.80
CA GLY A 78 -16.17 -7.32 -24.53
C GLY A 78 -17.53 -7.47 -25.22
N GLU A 79 -18.60 -6.90 -24.64
CA GLU A 79 -19.92 -6.83 -25.29
C GLU A 79 -19.94 -5.82 -26.47
N ALA A 80 -19.24 -4.69 -26.33
CA ALA A 80 -19.10 -3.68 -27.40
C ALA A 80 -18.20 -4.18 -28.53
N GLU A 81 -17.16 -4.98 -28.22
CA GLU A 81 -16.20 -5.54 -29.18
C GLU A 81 -16.84 -6.56 -30.13
N ARG A 82 -17.88 -7.29 -29.70
CA ARG A 82 -18.65 -8.13 -30.62
C ARG A 82 -19.32 -7.32 -31.75
N LYS A 83 -19.41 -5.99 -31.59
CA LYS A 83 -19.99 -5.08 -32.57
C LYS A 83 -18.96 -4.29 -33.38
N THR A 84 -17.69 -4.20 -32.92
CA THR A 84 -16.67 -3.38 -33.60
C THR A 84 -15.30 -4.09 -33.56
N TRP A 85 -14.80 -4.44 -34.75
CA TRP A 85 -13.54 -5.16 -35.00
C TRP A 85 -12.28 -4.27 -34.91
N ASN A 86 -12.05 -3.46 -33.88
CA ASN A 86 -10.81 -2.68 -33.79
C ASN A 86 -10.16 -2.74 -32.38
N PRO A 87 -8.99 -3.43 -32.21
CA PRO A 87 -8.31 -3.56 -30.92
C PRO A 87 -7.76 -2.24 -30.36
N ILE A 88 -7.48 -1.25 -31.22
CA ILE A 88 -6.99 0.07 -30.80
C ILE A 88 -8.14 0.88 -30.18
N SER A 89 -9.32 0.83 -30.79
CA SER A 89 -10.53 1.47 -30.27
C SER A 89 -10.93 0.89 -28.92
N ARG A 90 -10.75 -0.42 -28.70
CA ARG A 90 -10.97 -1.09 -27.42
C ARG A 90 -10.14 -0.47 -26.32
N LYS A 91 -8.84 -0.34 -26.51
CA LYS A 91 -7.88 0.14 -25.52
C LYS A 91 -8.13 1.61 -25.17
N LEU A 92 -8.54 2.42 -26.15
CA LEU A 92 -8.89 3.83 -25.96
C LEU A 92 -10.26 4.00 -25.25
N LEU A 93 -11.25 3.16 -25.56
CA LEU A 93 -12.59 3.23 -24.98
C LEU A 93 -12.66 2.68 -23.56
N THR A 94 -11.84 1.69 -23.23
CA THR A 94 -11.85 1.04 -21.90
C THR A 94 -11.02 1.75 -20.84
N GLY A 95 -10.12 2.66 -21.23
CA GLY A 95 -9.20 3.30 -20.29
C GLY A 95 -8.24 2.32 -19.59
N SER A 96 -8.08 1.09 -20.13
CA SER A 96 -7.37 -0.04 -19.48
C SER A 96 -5.93 0.30 -19.07
N TRP A 97 -5.26 1.18 -19.80
CA TRP A 97 -3.91 1.67 -19.43
C TRP A 97 -3.83 2.34 -18.06
N ARG A 98 -4.88 3.08 -17.67
CA ARG A 98 -4.89 3.78 -16.38
C ARG A 98 -5.07 2.81 -15.23
N GLU A 99 -5.81 1.77 -15.46
CA GLU A 99 -6.21 0.80 -14.45
C GLU A 99 -5.11 -0.21 -14.20
N GLU A 100 -4.47 -0.72 -15.25
CA GLU A 100 -3.29 -1.57 -15.16
C GLU A 100 -2.16 -0.84 -14.40
N ASN A 101 -1.90 0.42 -14.72
CA ASN A 101 -0.92 1.23 -14.03
C ASN A 101 -1.30 1.49 -12.56
N ALA A 102 -2.57 1.70 -12.26
CA ALA A 102 -3.02 1.94 -10.89
C ALA A 102 -2.78 0.73 -9.98
N VAL A 103 -3.07 -0.49 -10.45
CA VAL A 103 -2.79 -1.73 -9.72
C VAL A 103 -1.29 -1.98 -9.61
N LEU A 104 -0.53 -1.75 -10.68
CA LEU A 104 0.94 -1.90 -10.66
C LEU A 104 1.59 -0.99 -9.62
N ILE A 105 1.18 0.28 -9.56
CA ILE A 105 1.69 1.25 -8.58
C ILE A 105 1.28 0.85 -7.16
N PHE A 106 0.06 0.34 -6.98
CA PHE A 106 -0.37 -0.20 -5.70
C PHE A 106 0.51 -1.39 -5.26
N VAL A 107 0.86 -2.29 -6.17
CA VAL A 107 1.77 -3.40 -5.86
C VAL A 107 3.17 -2.87 -5.52
N LEU A 108 3.67 -1.89 -6.26
CA LEU A 108 4.97 -1.26 -6.00
C LEU A 108 5.02 -0.67 -4.58
N GLN A 109 4.01 0.13 -4.18
CA GLN A 109 3.99 0.70 -2.82
C GLN A 109 3.86 -0.39 -1.74
N LEU A 110 3.20 -1.51 -2.03
CA LEU A 110 3.10 -2.63 -1.10
C LEU A 110 4.47 -3.32 -0.90
N ILE A 111 5.24 -3.47 -1.99
CA ILE A 111 6.61 -3.98 -1.95
C ILE A 111 7.51 -3.03 -1.15
N LEU A 112 7.45 -1.72 -1.42
CA LEU A 112 8.21 -0.71 -0.67
C LEU A 112 7.86 -0.74 0.82
N ASN A 113 6.59 -0.93 1.18
CA ASN A 113 6.17 -1.05 2.57
C ASN A 113 6.85 -2.22 3.30
N VAL A 114 6.96 -3.39 2.64
CA VAL A 114 7.70 -4.53 3.19
C VAL A 114 9.20 -4.23 3.24
N LEU A 115 9.74 -3.61 2.20
CA LEU A 115 11.16 -3.27 2.10
C LEU A 115 11.58 -2.32 3.21
N TRP A 116 10.75 -1.35 3.56
CA TRP A 116 11.01 -0.48 4.72
C TRP A 116 11.22 -1.28 6.01
N SER A 117 10.38 -2.26 6.29
CA SER A 117 10.53 -3.14 7.46
C SER A 117 11.84 -3.92 7.43
N VAL A 118 12.23 -4.42 6.25
CA VAL A 118 13.51 -5.12 6.06
C VAL A 118 14.69 -4.19 6.35
N ILE A 119 14.67 -2.97 5.81
CA ILE A 119 15.78 -2.01 5.96
C ILE A 119 15.84 -1.48 7.39
N PHE A 120 14.71 -1.03 7.94
CA PHE A 120 14.68 -0.43 9.27
C PHE A 120 14.99 -1.45 10.38
N PHE A 121 14.27 -2.56 10.39
CA PHE A 121 14.36 -3.57 11.46
C PHE A 121 15.33 -4.70 11.14
N GLY A 122 15.38 -5.17 9.89
CA GLY A 122 16.27 -6.27 9.49
C GLY A 122 17.72 -5.81 9.37
N LEU A 123 17.99 -4.77 8.59
CA LEU A 123 19.33 -4.21 8.42
C LEU A 123 19.71 -3.23 9.55
N LYS A 124 18.77 -2.88 10.43
CA LYS A 124 18.97 -1.95 11.54
C LYS A 124 19.55 -0.60 11.09
N SER A 125 19.11 -0.11 9.94
CA SER A 125 19.62 1.11 9.30
C SER A 125 18.54 2.19 9.19
N PRO A 126 18.34 3.04 10.23
CA PRO A 126 17.34 4.10 10.20
C PRO A 126 17.59 5.13 9.10
N GLY A 127 18.85 5.40 8.74
CA GLY A 127 19.22 6.36 7.70
C GLY A 127 18.78 5.88 6.30
N LEU A 128 19.11 4.63 5.92
CA LEU A 128 18.64 4.07 4.65
C LEU A 128 17.12 3.95 4.60
N ALA A 129 16.50 3.52 5.71
CA ALA A 129 15.05 3.43 5.83
C ALA A 129 14.36 4.79 5.68
N PHE A 130 15.02 5.89 6.05
CA PHE A 130 14.48 7.23 5.85
C PHE A 130 14.36 7.59 4.37
N PHE A 131 15.34 7.29 3.55
CA PHE A 131 15.26 7.54 2.10
C PHE A 131 14.24 6.62 1.44
N GLU A 132 14.15 5.38 1.89
CA GLU A 132 13.18 4.41 1.37
C GLU A 132 11.73 4.83 1.71
N ILE A 133 11.43 5.25 2.95
CA ILE A 133 10.08 5.67 3.35
C ILE A 133 9.61 6.93 2.60
N LEU A 134 10.51 7.78 2.14
CA LEU A 134 10.17 8.89 1.25
C LEU A 134 9.69 8.37 -0.11
N MET A 135 10.37 7.39 -0.69
CA MET A 135 9.91 6.74 -1.93
C MET A 135 8.55 6.06 -1.74
N LEU A 136 8.38 5.37 -0.63
CA LEU A 136 7.10 4.77 -0.25
C LEU A 136 6.00 5.84 -0.15
N TRP A 137 6.26 6.96 0.50
CA TRP A 137 5.30 8.06 0.66
C TRP A 137 4.84 8.61 -0.69
N PHE A 138 5.76 8.87 -1.61
CA PHE A 138 5.41 9.30 -2.97
C PHE A 138 4.64 8.24 -3.76
N ALA A 139 4.98 6.97 -3.60
CA ALA A 139 4.26 5.86 -4.24
C ALA A 139 2.81 5.74 -3.71
N ILE A 140 2.60 5.95 -2.40
CA ILE A 140 1.26 5.99 -1.79
C ILE A 140 0.47 7.18 -2.35
N LEU A 141 1.06 8.38 -2.36
CA LEU A 141 0.40 9.59 -2.88
C LEU A 141 -0.02 9.38 -4.35
N TYR A 142 0.86 8.82 -5.17
CA TYR A 142 0.58 8.53 -6.57
C TYR A 142 -0.51 7.46 -6.72
N THR A 143 -0.53 6.46 -5.85
CA THR A 143 -1.62 5.46 -5.78
C THR A 143 -2.96 6.14 -5.46
N ILE A 144 -3.01 7.01 -4.46
CA ILE A 144 -4.21 7.76 -4.06
C ILE A 144 -4.76 8.56 -5.25
N VAL A 145 -3.91 9.30 -5.97
CA VAL A 145 -4.30 10.10 -7.14
C VAL A 145 -4.86 9.23 -8.27
N ASN A 146 -4.24 8.09 -8.55
CA ASN A 146 -4.73 7.17 -9.58
C ASN A 146 -6.04 6.49 -9.17
N PHE A 147 -6.15 6.05 -7.92
CA PHE A 147 -7.36 5.43 -7.39
C PHE A 147 -8.52 6.44 -7.35
N TYR A 148 -8.27 7.70 -7.03
CA TYR A 148 -9.30 8.75 -7.06
C TYR A 148 -9.99 8.88 -8.42
N ARG A 149 -9.23 8.72 -9.51
CA ARG A 149 -9.76 8.77 -10.88
C ARG A 149 -10.63 7.56 -11.24
N ILE A 150 -10.46 6.44 -10.53
CA ILE A 150 -11.22 5.20 -10.74
C ILE A 150 -12.37 5.14 -9.73
N SER A 151 -12.09 5.29 -8.44
CA SER A 151 -13.03 5.22 -7.34
C SER A 151 -12.63 6.16 -6.22
N LYS A 152 -13.39 7.24 -6.02
CA LYS A 152 -13.15 8.20 -4.93
C LYS A 152 -13.11 7.51 -3.56
N PHE A 153 -14.03 6.57 -3.33
CA PHE A 153 -14.11 5.85 -2.06
C PHE A 153 -12.86 4.98 -1.82
N ALA A 154 -12.33 4.30 -2.85
CA ALA A 154 -11.09 3.55 -2.75
C ALA A 154 -9.89 4.45 -2.37
N SER A 155 -9.82 5.64 -2.97
CA SER A 155 -8.79 6.64 -2.64
C SER A 155 -8.89 7.12 -1.18
N PHE A 156 -10.10 7.41 -0.68
CA PHE A 156 -10.29 7.85 0.71
C PHE A 156 -9.88 6.80 1.75
N LEU A 157 -10.02 5.51 1.44
CA LEU A 157 -9.56 4.44 2.31
C LEU A 157 -8.03 4.40 2.49
N LEU A 158 -7.27 5.03 1.59
CA LEU A 158 -5.81 5.15 1.69
C LEU A 158 -5.34 6.40 2.46
N LEU A 159 -6.23 7.33 2.82
CA LEU A 159 -5.84 8.53 3.57
C LEU A 159 -5.28 8.21 4.97
N PRO A 160 -5.88 7.32 5.77
CA PRO A 160 -5.27 6.94 7.05
C PRO A 160 -3.87 6.35 6.88
N TYR A 161 -3.63 5.63 5.78
CA TYR A 161 -2.33 5.04 5.49
C TYR A 161 -1.26 6.09 5.19
N ILE A 162 -1.52 7.06 4.32
CA ILE A 162 -0.54 8.12 4.04
C ILE A 162 -0.29 9.00 5.27
N LEU A 163 -1.30 9.26 6.09
CA LEU A 163 -1.13 10.00 7.35
C LEU A 163 -0.24 9.24 8.33
N TRP A 164 -0.44 7.93 8.47
CA TRP A 164 0.41 7.11 9.30
C TRP A 164 1.86 7.04 8.79
N VAL A 165 2.05 6.89 7.47
CA VAL A 165 3.41 6.87 6.88
C VAL A 165 4.08 8.24 7.00
N THR A 166 3.33 9.35 6.91
CA THR A 166 3.85 10.70 7.19
C THR A 166 4.40 10.78 8.62
N PHE A 167 3.61 10.33 9.61
CA PHE A 167 4.06 10.25 11.00
C PHE A 167 5.28 9.34 11.14
N ALA A 168 5.26 8.15 10.52
CA ALA A 168 6.37 7.20 10.55
C ALA A 168 7.64 7.77 9.91
N THR A 169 7.53 8.61 8.87
CA THR A 169 8.66 9.31 8.24
C THR A 169 9.32 10.29 9.21
N VAL A 170 8.52 11.08 9.92
CA VAL A 170 9.03 12.01 10.94
C VAL A 170 9.70 11.24 12.10
N LEU A 171 9.07 10.15 12.54
CA LEU A 171 9.61 9.29 13.59
C LEU A 171 10.94 8.64 13.15
N ASN A 172 11.00 8.11 11.93
CA ASN A 172 12.20 7.51 11.37
C ASN A 172 13.35 8.52 11.29
N PHE A 173 13.07 9.74 10.80
CA PHE A 173 14.06 10.82 10.76
C PHE A 173 14.59 11.16 12.17
N ALA A 174 13.69 11.32 13.14
CA ALA A 174 14.10 11.62 14.51
C ALA A 174 14.94 10.50 15.13
N VAL A 175 14.55 9.24 14.95
CA VAL A 175 15.35 8.09 15.39
C VAL A 175 16.72 8.07 14.73
N TRP A 176 16.81 8.31 13.42
CA TRP A 176 18.11 8.40 12.71
C TRP A 176 19.01 9.50 13.24
N ARG A 177 18.43 10.67 13.60
CA ARG A 177 19.21 11.81 14.12
C ARG A 177 19.69 11.64 15.56
N LEU A 178 19.03 10.78 16.32
CA LEU A 178 19.34 10.53 17.73
C LEU A 178 20.30 9.34 17.95
N ASN A 179 20.59 8.54 16.92
CA ASN A 179 21.46 7.35 16.98
C ASN A 179 22.50 7.38 15.84
#